data_9c1c074fd023edd1d63c9ced1ab0edfc
#
_entry.id   9c1c074fd023edd1d63c9ced1ab0edfc
#
_cell.length_a   1.000
_cell.length_b   1.000
_cell.length_c   1.000
_cell.angle_alpha   90.00
_cell.angle_beta   90.00
_cell.angle_gamma   90.00
#
_symmetry.space_group_name_H-M   'P 1'
#
loop_
_entity.id
_entity.type
_entity.pdbx_description
1 polymer ?
#
loop_
_entity_poly.entity_id
_entity_poly.type
_entity_poly.pdbx_seq_one_letter_code
_entity_poly.pdbx_strand_id
1 'polypeptide(L)'
;MASGSGRRRAIDAATSVYLAGEKLDMSSLADDLGASRATLYRWVGNRDDLLSVVLSEATERTYRKAIEQAQGSGTTYLLNFFDAVMRSIVASAPLRTLTTREPMVFIRLAFMPGAIESAAAHITAEVLARESARGNLKLTLAPEILGKALVRICEVHLYAPLLGGDEPEIDTALGLVSLLLGAENATGP
;
A
#
# COMPACT_ATOMS: atom_id res chain seq x y z
N MET A 1 -29.94 -5.01 3.70
CA MET A 1 -28.93 -6.07 3.96
C MET A 1 -28.37 -6.73 2.68
N ALA A 2 -29.13 -6.87 1.57
CA ALA A 2 -28.63 -7.49 0.31
C ALA A 2 -27.49 -6.73 -0.41
N SER A 3 -27.42 -5.40 -0.32
CA SER A 3 -26.37 -4.59 -0.99
C SER A 3 -24.97 -4.81 -0.43
N GLY A 4 -24.82 -4.99 0.87
CA GLY A 4 -23.50 -5.23 1.49
C GLY A 4 -22.89 -6.57 1.12
N SER A 5 -23.71 -7.62 1.02
CA SER A 5 -23.28 -8.96 0.60
C SER A 5 -22.84 -8.97 -0.88
N GLY A 6 -23.59 -8.27 -1.75
CA GLY A 6 -23.23 -8.16 -3.18
C GLY A 6 -21.92 -7.40 -3.38
N ARG A 7 -21.74 -6.29 -2.67
CA ARG A 7 -20.50 -5.51 -2.70
C ARG A 7 -19.30 -6.34 -2.29
N ARG A 8 -19.38 -7.09 -1.17
CA ARG A 8 -18.26 -7.93 -0.71
C ARG A 8 -17.93 -9.02 -1.73
N ARG A 9 -18.93 -9.73 -2.26
CA ARG A 9 -18.71 -10.73 -3.32
C ARG A 9 -18.01 -10.15 -4.55
N ALA A 10 -18.37 -8.92 -4.96
CA ALA A 10 -17.73 -8.25 -6.08
C ALA A 10 -16.27 -7.90 -5.80
N ILE A 11 -15.95 -7.44 -4.59
CA ILE A 11 -14.57 -7.16 -4.16
C ILE A 11 -13.75 -8.46 -4.10
N ASP A 12 -14.31 -9.54 -3.55
CA ASP A 12 -13.62 -10.84 -3.46
C ASP A 12 -13.31 -11.42 -4.84
N ALA A 13 -14.27 -11.37 -5.76
CA ALA A 13 -14.07 -11.81 -7.14
C ALA A 13 -13.02 -10.95 -7.87
N ALA A 14 -13.09 -9.63 -7.75
CA ALA A 14 -12.09 -8.72 -8.32
C ALA A 14 -10.69 -8.95 -7.71
N THR A 15 -10.61 -9.25 -6.43
CA THR A 15 -9.35 -9.61 -5.76
C THR A 15 -8.77 -10.89 -6.36
N SER A 16 -9.59 -11.89 -6.64
CA SER A 16 -9.15 -13.13 -7.29
C SER A 16 -8.60 -12.88 -8.70
N VAL A 17 -9.27 -12.04 -9.50
CA VAL A 17 -8.80 -11.61 -10.83
C VAL A 17 -7.44 -10.88 -10.71
N TYR A 18 -7.31 -9.96 -9.77
CA TYR A 18 -6.05 -9.25 -9.52
C TYR A 18 -4.92 -10.21 -9.12
N LEU A 19 -5.17 -11.13 -8.19
CA LEU A 19 -4.17 -12.10 -7.73
C LEU A 19 -3.74 -13.08 -8.83
N ALA A 20 -4.64 -13.42 -9.77
CA ALA A 20 -4.33 -14.20 -10.96
C ALA A 20 -3.50 -13.39 -12.00
N GLY A 21 -3.30 -12.10 -11.80
CA GLY A 21 -2.64 -11.22 -12.77
C GLY A 21 -3.49 -10.95 -14.00
N GLU A 22 -4.79 -11.17 -13.93
CA GLU A 22 -5.71 -10.95 -15.03
C GLU A 22 -6.20 -9.50 -15.11
N LYS A 23 -6.71 -9.11 -16.28
CA LYS A 23 -7.30 -7.78 -16.45
C LYS A 23 -8.70 -7.75 -15.86
N LEU A 24 -8.96 -6.85 -14.94
CA LEU A 24 -10.29 -6.65 -14.39
C LEU A 24 -11.23 -6.09 -15.48
N ASP A 25 -12.23 -6.86 -15.86
CA ASP A 25 -13.31 -6.47 -16.79
C ASP A 25 -14.66 -6.50 -16.08
N MET A 26 -15.37 -5.36 -16.13
CA MET A 26 -16.63 -5.19 -15.38
C MET A 26 -17.78 -6.00 -15.99
N SER A 27 -17.71 -6.35 -17.27
CA SER A 27 -18.76 -7.16 -17.91
C SER A 27 -18.60 -8.62 -17.50
N SER A 28 -17.41 -9.18 -17.69
CA SER A 28 -17.10 -10.54 -17.25
C SER A 28 -17.37 -10.73 -15.75
N LEU A 29 -16.97 -9.76 -14.93
CA LEU A 29 -17.22 -9.81 -13.48
C LEU A 29 -18.72 -9.81 -13.15
N ALA A 30 -19.54 -9.06 -13.88
CA ALA A 30 -21.00 -9.05 -13.67
C ALA A 30 -21.60 -10.40 -14.04
N ASP A 31 -21.19 -10.99 -15.16
CA ASP A 31 -21.63 -12.30 -15.63
C ASP A 31 -21.27 -13.41 -14.63
N ASP A 32 -20.03 -13.43 -14.13
CA ASP A 32 -19.54 -14.39 -13.12
C ASP A 32 -20.32 -14.30 -11.80
N LEU A 33 -20.76 -13.10 -11.43
CA LEU A 33 -21.54 -12.86 -10.22
C LEU A 33 -23.04 -13.10 -10.39
N GLY A 34 -23.52 -13.38 -11.60
CA GLY A 34 -24.94 -13.49 -11.93
C GLY A 34 -25.70 -12.18 -11.71
N ALA A 35 -25.04 -11.02 -11.91
CA ALA A 35 -25.58 -9.69 -11.69
C ALA A 35 -25.64 -8.89 -12.99
N SER A 36 -26.61 -7.96 -13.10
CA SER A 36 -26.54 -7.00 -14.19
C SER A 36 -25.39 -6.01 -13.99
N ARG A 37 -24.82 -5.48 -15.08
CA ARG A 37 -23.79 -4.43 -15.04
C ARG A 37 -24.23 -3.24 -14.18
N ALA A 38 -25.46 -2.78 -14.34
CA ALA A 38 -26.01 -1.69 -13.54
C ALA A 38 -26.02 -2.00 -12.04
N THR A 39 -26.29 -3.25 -11.67
CA THR A 39 -26.24 -3.72 -10.29
C THR A 39 -24.80 -3.72 -9.76
N LEU A 40 -23.85 -4.21 -10.55
CA LEU A 40 -22.43 -4.20 -10.18
C LEU A 40 -21.91 -2.77 -9.97
N TYR A 41 -22.18 -1.85 -10.92
CA TYR A 41 -21.78 -0.44 -10.77
C TYR A 41 -22.38 0.23 -9.52
N ARG A 42 -23.62 -0.13 -9.17
CA ARG A 42 -24.25 0.36 -7.93
C ARG A 42 -23.56 -0.16 -6.67
N TRP A 43 -23.00 -1.37 -6.70
CA TRP A 43 -22.29 -1.96 -5.54
C TRP A 43 -20.89 -1.41 -5.32
N VAL A 44 -20.14 -1.21 -6.39
CA VAL A 44 -18.68 -0.97 -6.32
C VAL A 44 -18.19 0.26 -7.08
N GLY A 45 -19.07 1.02 -7.71
CA GLY A 45 -18.68 2.14 -8.57
C GLY A 45 -18.12 1.67 -9.92
N ASN A 46 -17.24 2.47 -10.49
CA ASN A 46 -16.58 2.12 -11.74
C ASN A 46 -15.41 1.14 -11.51
N ARG A 47 -14.73 0.74 -12.59
CA ARG A 47 -13.60 -0.18 -12.55
C ARG A 47 -12.45 0.32 -11.67
N ASP A 48 -12.13 1.59 -11.78
CA ASP A 48 -11.03 2.18 -11.02
C ASP A 48 -11.38 2.30 -9.52
N ASP A 49 -12.65 2.59 -9.19
CA ASP A 49 -13.14 2.56 -7.81
C ASP A 49 -12.98 1.16 -7.21
N LEU A 50 -13.37 0.11 -7.95
CA LEU A 50 -13.23 -1.27 -7.50
C LEU A 50 -11.76 -1.68 -7.38
N LEU A 51 -10.92 -1.34 -8.36
CA LEU A 51 -9.49 -1.63 -8.33
C LEU A 51 -8.79 -0.90 -7.16
N SER A 52 -9.19 0.34 -6.87
CA SER A 52 -8.69 1.09 -5.70
C SER A 52 -8.99 0.37 -4.38
N VAL A 53 -10.19 -0.20 -4.23
CA VAL A 53 -10.54 -1.01 -3.03
C VAL A 53 -9.70 -2.28 -2.96
N VAL A 54 -9.55 -3.01 -4.07
CA VAL A 54 -8.72 -4.23 -4.14
C VAL A 54 -7.26 -3.95 -3.75
N LEU A 55 -6.68 -2.88 -4.31
CA LEU A 55 -5.31 -2.48 -4.02
C LEU A 55 -5.15 -1.96 -2.57
N SER A 56 -6.13 -1.23 -2.04
CA SER A 56 -6.14 -0.80 -0.64
C SER A 56 -6.14 -2.00 0.32
N GLU A 57 -7.00 -3.00 0.10
CA GLU A 57 -7.01 -4.22 0.90
C GLU A 57 -5.70 -5.04 0.75
N ALA A 58 -5.09 -5.04 -0.44
CA ALA A 58 -3.77 -5.66 -0.65
C ALA A 58 -2.66 -4.91 0.11
N THR A 59 -2.70 -3.58 0.11
CA THR A 59 -1.79 -2.73 0.89
C THR A 59 -1.93 -3.01 2.38
N GLU A 60 -3.14 -3.02 2.91
CA GLU A 60 -3.39 -3.35 4.32
C GLU A 60 -2.80 -4.70 4.70
N ARG A 61 -3.03 -5.75 3.89
CA ARG A 61 -2.46 -7.08 4.15
C ARG A 61 -0.93 -7.08 4.14
N THR A 62 -0.30 -6.36 3.21
CA THR A 62 1.16 -6.25 3.12
C THR A 62 1.73 -5.57 4.35
N TYR A 63 1.15 -4.44 4.75
CA TYR A 63 1.59 -3.68 5.91
C TYR A 63 1.37 -4.45 7.22
N ARG A 64 0.21 -5.10 7.40
CA ARG A 64 -0.05 -5.94 8.60
C ARG A 64 0.92 -7.10 8.70
N LYS A 65 1.23 -7.77 7.59
CA LYS A 65 2.24 -8.82 7.54
C LYS A 65 3.65 -8.30 7.89
N ALA A 66 4.01 -7.12 7.40
CA ALA A 66 5.30 -6.50 7.73
C ALA A 66 5.42 -6.16 9.23
N ILE A 67 4.32 -5.75 9.89
CA ILE A 67 4.28 -5.55 11.35
C ILE A 67 4.65 -6.84 12.11
N GLU A 68 4.17 -7.99 11.63
CA GLU A 68 4.44 -9.30 12.25
C GLU A 68 5.88 -9.77 12.04
N GLN A 69 6.51 -9.35 10.92
CA GLN A 69 7.86 -9.75 10.53
C GLN A 69 8.95 -8.82 11.08
N ALA A 70 8.64 -7.56 11.31
CA ALA A 70 9.58 -6.57 11.76
C ALA A 70 10.10 -6.88 13.17
N GLN A 71 11.41 -6.71 13.36
CA GLN A 71 12.12 -6.98 14.61
C GLN A 71 12.78 -5.72 15.16
N GLY A 72 13.16 -5.74 16.44
CA GLY A 72 13.80 -4.60 17.11
C GLY A 72 12.78 -3.69 17.81
N SER A 73 13.16 -2.45 18.04
CA SER A 73 12.33 -1.41 18.66
C SER A 73 12.70 -0.03 18.10
N GLY A 74 11.81 0.94 18.25
CA GLY A 74 12.02 2.32 17.82
C GLY A 74 12.36 2.44 16.34
N THR A 75 13.40 3.21 16.01
CA THR A 75 13.82 3.42 14.62
C THR A 75 14.19 2.12 13.92
N THR A 76 14.92 1.20 14.58
CA THR A 76 15.27 -0.10 13.98
C THR A 76 14.03 -0.89 13.59
N TYR A 77 13.01 -0.94 14.46
CA TYR A 77 11.75 -1.60 14.14
C TYR A 77 11.08 -0.99 12.92
N LEU A 78 11.03 0.35 12.82
CA LEU A 78 10.41 1.04 11.69
C LEU A 78 11.17 0.83 10.39
N LEU A 79 12.50 0.82 10.41
CA LEU A 79 13.30 0.51 9.22
C LEU A 79 13.05 -0.92 8.73
N ASN A 80 13.04 -1.90 9.64
CA ASN A 80 12.73 -3.29 9.29
C ASN A 80 11.29 -3.45 8.78
N PHE A 81 10.34 -2.71 9.34
CA PHE A 81 8.97 -2.67 8.88
C PHE A 81 8.87 -2.15 7.44
N PHE A 82 9.47 -0.99 7.14
CA PHE A 82 9.45 -0.42 5.79
C PHE A 82 10.21 -1.28 4.78
N ASP A 83 11.36 -1.85 5.16
CA ASP A 83 12.10 -2.79 4.30
C ASP A 83 11.23 -3.99 3.92
N ALA A 84 10.56 -4.62 4.90
CA ALA A 84 9.66 -5.73 4.67
C ALA A 84 8.47 -5.35 3.76
N VAL A 85 7.88 -4.17 3.95
CA VAL A 85 6.81 -3.64 3.07
C VAL A 85 7.33 -3.49 1.65
N MET A 86 8.42 -2.75 1.44
CA MET A 86 8.94 -2.41 0.12
C MET A 86 9.37 -3.67 -0.64
N ARG A 87 10.10 -4.59 0.00
CA ARG A 87 10.49 -5.86 -0.62
C ARG A 87 9.29 -6.74 -0.98
N SER A 88 8.26 -6.78 -0.13
CA SER A 88 7.02 -7.52 -0.42
C SER A 88 6.29 -6.95 -1.64
N ILE A 89 6.28 -5.63 -1.80
CA ILE A 89 5.66 -4.95 -2.95
C ILE A 89 6.45 -5.25 -4.22
N VAL A 90 7.79 -5.14 -4.20
CA VAL A 90 8.66 -5.47 -5.35
C VAL A 90 8.50 -6.94 -5.76
N ALA A 91 8.37 -7.84 -4.80
CA ALA A 91 8.18 -9.27 -5.05
C ALA A 91 6.78 -9.64 -5.58
N SER A 92 5.81 -8.71 -5.51
CA SER A 92 4.41 -8.98 -5.87
C SER A 92 4.23 -9.17 -7.37
N ALA A 93 4.06 -10.41 -7.82
CA ALA A 93 3.79 -10.72 -9.24
C ALA A 93 2.48 -10.08 -9.76
N PRO A 94 1.34 -10.09 -9.02
CA PRO A 94 0.12 -9.42 -9.47
C PRO A 94 0.32 -7.91 -9.68
N LEU A 95 1.03 -7.25 -8.76
CA LEU A 95 1.29 -5.81 -8.88
C LEU A 95 2.20 -5.52 -10.07
N ARG A 96 3.26 -6.30 -10.25
CA ARG A 96 4.16 -6.17 -11.40
C ARG A 96 3.42 -6.33 -12.73
N THR A 97 2.50 -7.31 -12.83
CA THR A 97 1.66 -7.48 -14.01
C THR A 97 0.76 -6.26 -14.24
N LEU A 98 0.14 -5.72 -13.19
CA LEU A 98 -0.69 -4.52 -13.29
C LEU A 98 0.13 -3.31 -13.74
N THR A 99 1.27 -3.03 -13.11
CA THR A 99 2.12 -1.87 -13.42
C THR A 99 2.73 -1.94 -14.81
N THR A 100 3.03 -3.13 -15.31
CA THR A 100 3.51 -3.34 -16.69
C THR A 100 2.38 -3.13 -17.71
N ARG A 101 1.19 -3.63 -17.43
CA ARG A 101 0.07 -3.59 -18.38
C ARG A 101 -0.67 -2.26 -18.38
N GLU A 102 -0.84 -1.65 -17.22
CA GLU A 102 -1.65 -0.46 -17.02
C GLU A 102 -0.94 0.58 -16.11
N PRO A 103 0.29 1.03 -16.46
CA PRO A 103 1.09 1.89 -15.59
C PRO A 103 0.38 3.18 -15.20
N MET A 104 -0.31 3.84 -16.13
CA MET A 104 -0.99 5.10 -15.87
C MET A 104 -2.22 4.93 -14.95
N VAL A 105 -2.90 3.77 -15.01
CA VAL A 105 -3.98 3.47 -14.07
C VAL A 105 -3.40 3.30 -12.67
N PHE A 106 -2.32 2.55 -12.54
CA PHE A 106 -1.65 2.35 -11.25
C PHE A 106 -1.12 3.66 -10.67
N ILE A 107 -0.38 4.46 -11.45
CA ILE A 107 0.15 5.76 -11.03
C ILE A 107 -0.99 6.65 -10.49
N ARG A 108 -2.10 6.74 -11.22
CA ARG A 108 -3.25 7.53 -10.78
C ARG A 108 -3.81 7.03 -9.45
N LEU A 109 -3.96 5.72 -9.26
CA LEU A 109 -4.52 5.15 -8.04
C LEU A 109 -3.56 5.21 -6.85
N ALA A 110 -2.26 5.07 -7.07
CA ALA A 110 -1.25 5.06 -6.02
C ALA A 110 -0.87 6.46 -5.54
N PHE A 111 -0.65 7.40 -6.48
CA PHE A 111 -0.10 8.72 -6.15
C PHE A 111 -1.14 9.83 -5.98
N MET A 112 -2.40 9.61 -6.38
CA MET A 112 -3.47 10.56 -6.03
C MET A 112 -3.99 10.26 -4.62
N PRO A 113 -4.36 11.29 -3.85
CA PRO A 113 -4.97 11.08 -2.54
C PRO A 113 -6.17 10.13 -2.64
N GLY A 114 -6.12 9.00 -1.93
CA GLY A 114 -7.14 7.97 -2.04
C GLY A 114 -7.01 6.86 -1.00
N ALA A 115 -7.70 5.76 -1.26
CA ALA A 115 -7.81 4.64 -0.33
C ALA A 115 -6.45 3.94 -0.07
N ILE A 116 -5.59 3.83 -1.09
CA ILE A 116 -4.30 3.13 -0.99
C ILE A 116 -3.35 3.90 -0.07
N GLU A 117 -3.10 5.18 -0.36
CA GLU A 117 -2.28 6.05 0.49
C GLU A 117 -2.84 6.13 1.92
N SER A 118 -4.16 6.28 2.05
CA SER A 118 -4.82 6.39 3.36
C SER A 118 -4.63 5.13 4.20
N ALA A 119 -4.74 3.94 3.60
CA ALA A 119 -4.53 2.67 4.28
C ALA A 119 -3.08 2.53 4.78
N ALA A 120 -2.10 2.79 3.91
CA ALA A 120 -0.68 2.75 4.24
C ALA A 120 -0.31 3.75 5.35
N ALA A 121 -0.76 5.01 5.20
CA ALA A 121 -0.49 6.08 6.16
C ALA A 121 -1.12 5.81 7.53
N HIS A 122 -2.35 5.29 7.56
CA HIS A 122 -3.05 4.95 8.80
C HIS A 122 -2.31 3.87 9.58
N ILE A 123 -1.94 2.77 8.93
CA ILE A 123 -1.20 1.67 9.59
C ILE A 123 0.18 2.15 10.06
N THR A 124 0.85 2.96 9.26
CA THR A 124 2.15 3.54 9.65
C THR A 124 2.01 4.44 10.88
N ALA A 125 0.96 5.26 10.94
CA ALA A 125 0.66 6.10 12.11
C ALA A 125 0.39 5.24 13.37
N GLU A 126 -0.36 4.13 13.25
CA GLU A 126 -0.55 3.19 14.36
C GLU A 126 0.79 2.63 14.89
N VAL A 127 1.70 2.28 13.98
CA VAL A 127 3.03 1.75 14.34
C VAL A 127 3.86 2.82 15.06
N LEU A 128 3.91 4.04 14.53
CA LEU A 128 4.60 5.18 15.13
C LEU A 128 4.06 5.49 16.53
N ALA A 129 2.74 5.58 16.68
CA ALA A 129 2.08 5.85 17.96
C ALA A 129 2.39 4.76 18.98
N ARG A 130 2.39 3.49 18.57
CA ARG A 130 2.71 2.34 19.43
C ARG A 130 4.16 2.39 19.93
N GLU A 131 5.13 2.64 19.05
CA GLU A 131 6.54 2.71 19.43
C GLU A 131 6.81 3.94 20.31
N SER A 132 6.14 5.05 20.06
CA SER A 132 6.22 6.24 20.91
C SER A 132 5.62 5.99 22.30
N ALA A 133 4.46 5.37 22.39
CA ALA A 133 3.81 5.04 23.67
C ALA A 133 4.63 4.06 24.53
N ARG A 134 5.47 3.22 23.90
CA ARG A 134 6.42 2.34 24.58
C ARG A 134 7.70 3.04 25.03
N GLY A 135 7.87 4.30 24.68
CA GLY A 135 9.11 5.06 24.96
C GLY A 135 10.29 4.71 24.05
N ASN A 136 10.06 3.91 23.00
CA ASN A 136 11.09 3.47 22.07
C ASN A 136 11.42 4.52 20.99
N LEU A 137 10.54 5.52 20.80
CA LEU A 137 10.68 6.53 19.76
C LEU A 137 10.14 7.88 20.25
N LYS A 138 10.93 8.93 20.05
CA LYS A 138 10.49 10.31 20.31
C LYS A 138 10.03 10.95 19.01
N LEU A 139 8.74 11.16 18.88
CA LEU A 139 8.17 11.81 17.70
C LEU A 139 8.24 13.33 17.81
N THR A 140 8.64 13.99 16.74
CA THR A 140 8.65 15.46 16.60
C THR A 140 7.36 16.01 15.98
N LEU A 141 6.58 15.13 15.32
CA LEU A 141 5.31 15.44 14.67
C LEU A 141 4.24 14.43 15.10
N ALA A 142 2.98 14.77 14.90
CA ALA A 142 1.88 13.85 15.11
C ALA A 142 2.07 12.58 14.24
N PRO A 143 1.76 11.37 14.76
CA PRO A 143 1.95 10.11 14.04
C PRO A 143 1.30 10.09 12.65
N GLU A 144 0.13 10.74 12.50
CA GLU A 144 -0.62 10.81 11.25
C GLU A 144 0.14 11.64 10.19
N ILE A 145 0.75 12.76 10.60
CA ILE A 145 1.53 13.62 9.70
C ILE A 145 2.81 12.91 9.30
N LEU A 146 3.54 12.38 10.27
CA LEU A 146 4.81 11.70 10.03
C LEU A 146 4.58 10.41 9.22
N GLY A 147 3.58 9.61 9.56
CA GLY A 147 3.25 8.38 8.86
C GLY A 147 2.95 8.62 7.38
N LYS A 148 2.16 9.65 7.08
CA LYS A 148 1.88 10.04 5.69
C LYS A 148 3.14 10.50 4.95
N ALA A 149 4.01 11.27 5.59
CA ALA A 149 5.27 11.73 4.99
C ALA A 149 6.20 10.55 4.68
N LEU A 150 6.37 9.63 5.63
CA LEU A 150 7.21 8.43 5.46
C LEU A 150 6.70 7.52 4.34
N VAL A 151 5.39 7.29 4.27
CA VAL A 151 4.77 6.51 3.18
C VAL A 151 5.08 7.14 1.83
N ARG A 152 4.88 8.44 1.67
CA ARG A 152 5.16 9.14 0.41
C ARG A 152 6.62 9.07 -0.03
N ILE A 153 7.56 9.17 0.93
CA ILE A 153 8.98 8.99 0.63
C ILE A 153 9.23 7.57 0.12
N CYS A 154 8.71 6.56 0.82
CA CYS A 154 8.86 5.18 0.39
C CYS A 154 8.23 4.92 -0.98
N GLU A 155 7.03 5.46 -1.25
CA GLU A 155 6.33 5.29 -2.52
C GLU A 155 7.10 5.87 -3.71
N VAL A 156 7.64 7.09 -3.58
CA VAL A 156 8.39 7.73 -4.67
C VAL A 156 9.63 6.91 -5.03
N HIS A 157 10.39 6.44 -4.05
CA HIS A 157 11.58 5.64 -4.28
C HIS A 157 11.27 4.19 -4.71
N LEU A 158 10.21 3.60 -4.16
CA LEU A 158 9.76 2.26 -4.52
C LEU A 158 9.30 2.18 -5.98
N TYR A 159 8.58 3.19 -6.43
CA TYR A 159 8.04 3.26 -7.79
C TYR A 159 8.88 4.13 -8.73
N ALA A 160 10.16 4.37 -8.41
CA ALA A 160 11.09 5.09 -9.27
C ALA A 160 11.07 4.59 -10.73
N PRO A 161 11.00 3.27 -11.04
CA PRO A 161 10.90 2.81 -12.42
C PRO A 161 9.67 3.30 -13.20
N LEU A 162 8.58 3.60 -12.51
CA LEU A 162 7.36 4.16 -13.14
C LEU A 162 7.46 5.69 -13.34
N LEU A 163 8.44 6.32 -12.68
CA LEU A 163 8.66 7.76 -12.67
C LEU A 163 9.91 8.17 -13.47
N GLY A 164 10.51 7.23 -14.20
CA GLY A 164 11.67 7.48 -15.08
C GLY A 164 13.03 7.04 -14.50
N GLY A 165 13.05 6.39 -13.35
CA GLY A 165 14.23 5.74 -12.80
C GLY A 165 14.43 4.32 -13.34
N ASP A 166 15.58 3.70 -13.05
CA ASP A 166 15.93 2.39 -13.56
C ASP A 166 15.40 1.25 -12.67
N GLU A 167 15.52 1.39 -11.35
CA GLU A 167 15.16 0.37 -10.38
C GLU A 167 14.55 0.95 -9.09
N PRO A 168 13.89 0.14 -8.24
CA PRO A 168 13.41 0.58 -6.93
C PRO A 168 14.56 0.97 -6.01
N GLU A 169 14.49 2.16 -5.40
CA GLU A 169 15.53 2.77 -4.57
C GLU A 169 15.28 2.52 -3.08
N ILE A 170 15.19 1.24 -2.66
CA ILE A 170 14.80 0.87 -1.29
C ILE A 170 15.78 1.43 -0.26
N ASP A 171 17.07 1.29 -0.47
CA ASP A 171 18.10 1.73 0.49
C ASP A 171 18.10 3.26 0.65
N THR A 172 17.87 3.99 -0.42
CA THR A 172 17.71 5.47 -0.38
C THR A 172 16.49 5.86 0.46
N ALA A 173 15.35 5.20 0.24
CA ALA A 173 14.14 5.44 1.02
C ALA A 173 14.37 5.17 2.51
N LEU A 174 14.98 4.04 2.87
CA LEU A 174 15.27 3.69 4.25
C LEU A 174 16.25 4.67 4.91
N GLY A 175 17.26 5.15 4.18
CA GLY A 175 18.16 6.20 4.64
C GLY A 175 17.41 7.49 4.98
N LEU A 176 16.49 7.94 4.13
CA LEU A 176 15.66 9.12 4.39
C LEU A 176 14.70 8.92 5.56
N VAL A 177 14.08 7.76 5.67
CA VAL A 177 13.24 7.38 6.82
C VAL A 177 14.06 7.43 8.11
N SER A 178 15.26 6.88 8.11
CA SER A 178 16.19 6.91 9.26
C SER A 178 16.49 8.33 9.73
N LEU A 179 16.82 9.22 8.80
CA LEU A 179 17.10 10.63 9.09
C LEU A 179 15.88 11.34 9.72
N LEU A 180 14.69 11.11 9.17
CA LEU A 180 13.46 11.73 9.68
C LEU A 180 13.03 11.20 11.05
N LEU A 181 13.41 9.97 11.39
CA LEU A 181 13.16 9.38 12.70
C LEU A 181 14.23 9.73 13.74
N GLY A 182 15.20 10.59 13.38
CA GLY A 182 16.23 11.07 14.28
C GLY A 182 17.26 10.00 14.67
N ALA A 183 17.46 8.97 13.83
CA ALA A 183 18.60 8.09 13.98
C ALA A 183 19.86 8.93 13.69
N GLU A 184 20.63 9.24 14.72
CA GLU A 184 21.97 9.78 14.54
C GLU A 184 22.74 8.83 13.62
N ASN A 185 23.35 9.38 12.56
CA ASN A 185 24.29 8.61 11.76
C ASN A 185 25.33 8.01 12.70
N ALA A 186 25.30 6.69 12.89
CA ALA A 186 26.37 5.94 13.52
C ALA A 186 27.59 5.87 12.56
N THR A 187 28.00 7.02 12.06
CA THR A 187 29.28 7.27 11.43
C THR A 187 30.02 8.25 12.33
N GLY A 188 30.50 7.72 13.44
CA GLY A 188 31.64 8.29 14.12
C GLY A 188 32.92 8.00 13.32
N PRO A 189 33.95 8.81 13.53
CA PRO A 189 35.15 8.88 12.71
C PRO A 189 35.96 7.60 12.67
#